data_4f3fabb826cf6604967fd4d29c5e5e3e
#
_entry.id   4f3fabb826cf6604967fd4d29c5e5e3e
#
_cell.length_a   1.000
_cell.length_b   1.000
_cell.length_c   1.000
_cell.angle_alpha   90.00
_cell.angle_beta   90.00
_cell.angle_gamma   90.00
#
_symmetry.space_group_name_H-M   'P 1'
#
loop_
_entity.id
_entity.type
_entity.pdbx_description
1 polymer ?
#
loop_
_entity_poly.entity_id
_entity_poly.type
_entity_poly.pdbx_seq_one_letter_code
_entity_poly.pdbx_strand_id
1 'polypeptide(L)'
;MDIIFDIMPTLLYSADMYIFFYVVFNNKRRFNYNFIFGIFIIWGVEMLQNIIVLPLSGDVSMKATVMRVSLSFLLTTILSLLFTATITSRLFTSISFVTITMLCENMSYSTINRFLATNIENDTIPVAVFNSVFSLSDFYCLIFVLLVTIIFRKIHISLSIIDISAIVVIPVISLIILITPDIFAFNKTNPRAYSNLINLLLTINIVNFFLINEISKKEELQAQTEQLSRQIEFQQNKYVQLGEAYKSLRSFMHDTNKHFIYIQNCIKNKNYDAVIPYTNDTLNDLKSRYCSINTGNLVIDSFVSNLKEVADKYHITLDTSIKLSTTQIPLTDYDLTIVLGNLFDNAITACNDVENAVITVKLQTIRNTFTIYVENSYNASKKHSSDNDFDFIHGYGLKNVKNSVEKYNGFCIIDPQNCLYAVTCIIPLNQII
;
A
#
# COMPACT_ATOMS: atom_id res chain seq x y z
N MET A 1 18.48 26.16 -44.96
CA MET A 1 19.16 26.40 -43.65
C MET A 1 18.15 26.69 -42.57
N ASP A 2 17.07 27.38 -42.91
CA ASP A 2 16.04 27.79 -41.94
C ASP A 2 15.28 26.65 -41.27
N ILE A 3 14.99 25.56 -41.97
CA ILE A 3 14.29 24.36 -41.46
C ILE A 3 15.08 23.66 -40.35
N ILE A 4 16.41 23.61 -40.42
CA ILE A 4 17.26 22.97 -39.41
C ILE A 4 17.27 23.80 -38.13
N PHE A 5 17.22 25.12 -38.24
CA PHE A 5 17.16 26.03 -37.09
C PHE A 5 15.85 25.94 -36.31
N ASP A 6 14.74 25.51 -36.95
CA ASP A 6 13.46 25.33 -36.28
C ASP A 6 13.30 23.93 -35.67
N ILE A 7 13.93 22.91 -36.23
CA ILE A 7 13.83 21.52 -35.77
C ILE A 7 14.66 21.27 -34.49
N MET A 8 15.85 21.86 -34.39
CA MET A 8 16.77 21.62 -33.28
C MET A 8 16.20 22.09 -31.92
N PRO A 9 15.68 23.31 -31.78
CA PRO A 9 15.07 23.76 -30.51
C PRO A 9 13.89 22.89 -30.08
N THR A 10 12.99 22.57 -31.01
CA THR A 10 11.81 21.75 -30.68
C THR A 10 12.16 20.33 -30.24
N LEU A 11 13.21 19.74 -30.81
CA LEU A 11 13.73 18.45 -30.38
C LEU A 11 14.35 18.52 -28.97
N LEU A 12 15.10 19.58 -28.68
CA LEU A 12 15.71 19.78 -27.37
C LEU A 12 14.63 19.99 -26.30
N TYR A 13 13.64 20.83 -26.58
CA TYR A 13 12.48 21.02 -25.70
C TYR A 13 11.75 19.71 -25.39
N SER A 14 11.55 18.88 -26.41
CA SER A 14 10.89 17.57 -26.24
C SER A 14 11.73 16.61 -25.40
N ALA A 15 13.05 16.69 -25.53
CA ALA A 15 13.97 15.90 -24.70
C ALA A 15 13.91 16.36 -23.23
N ASP A 16 13.90 17.67 -22.99
CA ASP A 16 13.78 18.26 -21.66
C ASP A 16 12.48 17.85 -20.98
N MET A 17 11.35 17.92 -21.72
CA MET A 17 10.04 17.48 -21.21
C MET A 17 10.04 16.00 -20.87
N TYR A 18 10.57 15.15 -21.75
CA TYR A 18 10.63 13.72 -21.50
C TYR A 18 11.51 13.38 -20.30
N ILE A 19 12.70 13.98 -20.19
CA ILE A 19 13.62 13.79 -19.06
C ILE A 19 12.96 14.25 -17.76
N PHE A 20 12.32 15.39 -17.77
CA PHE A 20 11.61 15.92 -16.61
C PHE A 20 10.52 14.94 -16.11
N PHE A 21 9.64 14.47 -16.99
CA PHE A 21 8.62 13.48 -16.64
C PHE A 21 9.21 12.15 -16.20
N TYR A 22 10.26 11.69 -16.89
CA TYR A 22 10.95 10.46 -16.56
C TYR A 22 11.52 10.46 -15.13
N VAL A 23 12.09 11.57 -14.73
CA VAL A 23 12.67 11.75 -13.40
C VAL A 23 11.58 11.90 -12.34
N VAL A 24 10.63 12.81 -12.54
CA VAL A 24 9.58 13.11 -11.57
C VAL A 24 8.66 11.90 -11.35
N PHE A 25 8.36 11.12 -12.38
CA PHE A 25 7.57 9.88 -12.27
C PHE A 25 8.41 8.64 -11.98
N ASN A 26 9.70 8.80 -11.63
CA ASN A 26 10.60 7.72 -11.22
C ASN A 26 10.66 6.54 -12.22
N ASN A 27 10.84 6.85 -13.49
CA ASN A 27 10.97 5.86 -14.57
C ASN A 27 9.77 4.91 -14.76
N LYS A 28 8.63 5.18 -14.17
CA LYS A 28 7.42 4.36 -14.29
C LYS A 28 6.70 4.63 -15.61
N ARG A 29 7.18 4.02 -16.70
CA ARG A 29 6.52 4.11 -18.00
C ARG A 29 5.27 3.23 -18.03
N ARG A 30 4.23 3.72 -18.71
CA ARG A 30 2.98 2.98 -18.89
C ARG A 30 3.11 1.88 -19.95
N PHE A 31 3.95 2.13 -20.97
CA PHE A 31 4.16 1.24 -22.09
C PHE A 31 5.64 0.86 -22.20
N ASN A 32 5.92 -0.32 -22.73
CA ASN A 32 7.29 -0.76 -22.95
C ASN A 32 7.84 -0.20 -24.28
N TYR A 33 8.41 1.00 -24.23
CA TYR A 33 9.05 1.66 -25.36
C TYR A 33 10.44 2.16 -24.98
N ASN A 34 11.33 2.33 -25.99
CA ASN A 34 12.66 2.84 -25.75
C ASN A 34 12.65 4.33 -25.38
N PHE A 35 13.64 4.77 -24.60
CA PHE A 35 13.80 6.17 -24.17
C PHE A 35 13.77 7.14 -25.35
N ILE A 36 14.52 6.86 -26.41
CA ILE A 36 14.60 7.68 -27.63
C ILE A 36 13.22 7.77 -28.31
N PHE A 37 12.49 6.65 -28.39
CA PHE A 37 11.16 6.64 -28.99
C PHE A 37 10.16 7.51 -28.23
N GLY A 38 10.28 7.55 -26.89
CA GLY A 38 9.48 8.45 -26.06
C GLY A 38 9.71 9.93 -26.40
N ILE A 39 10.95 10.33 -26.61
CA ILE A 39 11.28 11.71 -27.04
C ILE A 39 10.66 12.02 -28.41
N PHE A 40 10.74 11.10 -29.37
CA PHE A 40 10.13 11.30 -30.69
C PHE A 40 8.61 11.40 -30.68
N ILE A 41 7.93 10.67 -29.79
CA ILE A 41 6.47 10.81 -29.59
C ILE A 41 6.15 12.24 -29.13
N ILE A 42 6.87 12.74 -28.13
CA ILE A 42 6.66 14.09 -27.61
C ILE A 42 6.95 15.11 -28.71
N TRP A 43 8.07 14.96 -29.42
CA TRP A 43 8.45 15.84 -30.51
C TRP A 43 7.42 15.90 -31.63
N GLY A 44 6.82 14.76 -32.04
CA GLY A 44 5.77 14.73 -33.04
C GLY A 44 4.52 15.49 -32.60
N VAL A 45 4.15 15.40 -31.32
CA VAL A 45 2.99 16.10 -30.75
C VAL A 45 3.28 17.59 -30.63
N GLU A 46 4.48 18.00 -30.20
CA GLU A 46 4.92 19.41 -30.14
C GLU A 46 4.95 20.06 -31.52
N MET A 47 5.39 19.36 -32.55
CA MET A 47 5.34 19.85 -33.93
C MET A 47 3.89 20.14 -34.38
N LEU A 48 2.93 19.29 -34.02
CA LEU A 48 1.53 19.51 -34.29
C LEU A 48 1.00 20.73 -33.52
N GLN A 49 1.41 20.91 -32.25
CA GLN A 49 1.06 22.08 -31.45
C GLN A 49 1.57 23.35 -32.10
N ASN A 50 2.83 23.38 -32.54
CA ASN A 50 3.43 24.56 -33.16
C ASN A 50 2.69 24.99 -34.43
N ILE A 51 2.17 24.07 -35.24
CA ILE A 51 1.34 24.37 -36.39
C ILE A 51 0.04 25.09 -35.96
N ILE A 52 -0.56 24.69 -34.83
CA ILE A 52 -1.79 25.29 -34.29
C ILE A 52 -1.50 26.66 -33.65
N VAL A 53 -0.37 26.82 -32.98
CA VAL A 53 0.01 28.03 -32.24
C VAL A 53 0.65 29.09 -33.15
N LEU A 54 1.26 28.70 -34.28
CA LEU A 54 1.92 29.61 -35.22
C LEU A 54 1.06 30.83 -35.62
N PRO A 55 -0.23 30.70 -35.92
CA PRO A 55 -1.07 31.87 -36.23
C PRO A 55 -1.26 32.84 -35.05
N LEU A 56 -1.04 32.37 -33.81
CA LEU A 56 -1.17 33.15 -32.58
C LEU A 56 0.17 33.76 -32.12
N SER A 57 1.29 33.37 -32.74
CA SER A 57 2.63 33.76 -32.30
C SER A 57 2.92 35.27 -32.49
N GLY A 58 2.26 35.92 -33.43
CA GLY A 58 2.37 37.36 -33.66
C GLY A 58 1.45 38.23 -32.79
N ASP A 59 0.49 37.63 -32.08
CA ASP A 59 -0.44 38.35 -31.21
C ASP A 59 0.04 38.33 -29.75
N VAL A 60 0.40 39.50 -29.25
CA VAL A 60 0.88 39.74 -27.86
C VAL A 60 -0.29 40.01 -26.91
N SER A 61 -1.53 39.84 -27.36
CA SER A 61 -2.68 40.08 -26.51
C SER A 61 -2.75 39.05 -25.35
N MET A 62 -3.33 39.51 -24.24
CA MET A 62 -3.56 38.62 -23.07
C MET A 62 -4.35 37.36 -23.45
N LYS A 63 -5.32 37.48 -24.36
CA LYS A 63 -6.13 36.35 -24.82
C LYS A 63 -5.29 35.30 -25.53
N ALA A 64 -4.40 35.72 -26.44
CA ALA A 64 -3.49 34.82 -27.16
C ALA A 64 -2.50 34.13 -26.22
N THR A 65 -1.97 34.86 -25.24
CA THR A 65 -1.06 34.33 -24.22
C THR A 65 -1.77 33.27 -23.35
N VAL A 66 -2.95 33.57 -22.82
CA VAL A 66 -3.75 32.61 -22.04
C VAL A 66 -4.08 31.37 -22.86
N MET A 67 -4.43 31.53 -24.14
CA MET A 67 -4.74 30.40 -25.01
C MET A 67 -3.51 29.50 -25.25
N ARG A 68 -2.32 30.09 -25.49
CA ARG A 68 -1.06 29.34 -25.64
C ARG A 68 -0.73 28.54 -24.37
N VAL A 69 -0.76 29.18 -23.20
CA VAL A 69 -0.49 28.55 -21.91
C VAL A 69 -1.48 27.43 -21.62
N SER A 70 -2.77 27.65 -21.88
CA SER A 70 -3.80 26.64 -21.67
C SER A 70 -3.62 25.43 -22.59
N LEU A 71 -3.26 25.67 -23.86
CA LEU A 71 -2.98 24.60 -24.82
C LEU A 71 -1.74 23.81 -24.42
N SER A 72 -0.65 24.48 -24.05
CA SER A 72 0.58 23.82 -23.57
C SER A 72 0.32 22.99 -22.30
N PHE A 73 -0.45 23.51 -21.35
CA PHE A 73 -0.83 22.78 -20.15
C PHE A 73 -1.66 21.52 -20.46
N LEU A 74 -2.66 21.63 -21.34
CA LEU A 74 -3.48 20.51 -21.74
C LEU A 74 -2.63 19.44 -22.43
N LEU A 75 -1.72 19.83 -23.28
CA LEU A 75 -0.89 18.94 -24.07
C LEU A 75 0.17 18.25 -23.22
N THR A 76 0.84 18.97 -22.33
CA THR A 76 1.78 18.37 -21.35
C THR A 76 1.07 17.40 -20.42
N THR A 77 -0.19 17.68 -20.04
CA THR A 77 -1.00 16.75 -19.24
C THR A 77 -1.32 15.47 -20.01
N ILE A 78 -1.69 15.58 -21.29
CA ILE A 78 -1.92 14.42 -22.16
C ILE A 78 -0.62 13.61 -22.32
N LEU A 79 0.51 14.24 -22.59
CA LEU A 79 1.80 13.58 -22.74
C LEU A 79 2.25 12.89 -21.44
N SER A 80 1.88 13.41 -20.28
CA SER A 80 2.13 12.74 -19.00
C SER A 80 1.47 11.37 -18.88
N LEU A 81 0.46 11.04 -19.73
CA LEU A 81 -0.18 9.71 -19.80
C LEU A 81 0.77 8.61 -20.27
N LEU A 82 1.89 8.95 -20.87
CA LEU A 82 2.96 8.00 -21.21
C LEU A 82 3.58 7.36 -19.97
N PHE A 83 3.40 7.95 -18.78
CA PHE A 83 3.92 7.47 -17.50
C PHE A 83 2.79 7.03 -16.58
N THR A 84 3.09 6.13 -15.64
CA THR A 84 2.15 5.70 -14.59
C THR A 84 2.27 6.63 -13.39
N ALA A 85 1.26 7.46 -13.17
CA ALA A 85 1.21 8.40 -12.05
C ALA A 85 -0.25 8.69 -11.66
N THR A 86 -0.46 9.23 -10.45
CA THR A 86 -1.78 9.72 -10.02
C THR A 86 -2.17 10.98 -10.80
N ILE A 87 -3.47 11.25 -10.89
CA ILE A 87 -3.98 12.44 -11.59
C ILE A 87 -3.40 13.72 -10.98
N THR A 88 -3.35 13.80 -9.65
CA THR A 88 -2.80 14.94 -8.90
C THR A 88 -1.32 15.19 -9.24
N SER A 89 -0.50 14.14 -9.26
CA SER A 89 0.91 14.25 -9.64
C SER A 89 1.09 14.68 -11.10
N ARG A 90 0.22 14.23 -12.02
CA ARG A 90 0.24 14.65 -13.44
C ARG A 90 -0.05 16.14 -13.60
N LEU A 91 -1.13 16.62 -12.96
CA LEU A 91 -1.50 18.04 -13.00
C LEU A 91 -0.40 18.92 -12.42
N PHE A 92 0.15 18.54 -11.27
CA PHE A 92 1.26 19.26 -10.66
C PHE A 92 2.49 19.32 -11.59
N THR A 93 2.90 18.18 -12.14
CA THR A 93 4.09 18.08 -12.99
C THR A 93 3.90 18.91 -14.27
N SER A 94 2.71 18.85 -14.89
CA SER A 94 2.41 19.59 -16.10
C SER A 94 2.40 21.10 -15.86
N ILE A 95 1.75 21.58 -14.78
CA ILE A 95 1.72 23.00 -14.47
C ILE A 95 3.11 23.54 -14.11
N SER A 96 3.89 22.76 -13.37
CA SER A 96 5.26 23.12 -13.01
C SER A 96 6.16 23.21 -14.24
N PHE A 97 6.06 22.24 -15.17
CA PHE A 97 6.84 22.27 -16.41
C PHE A 97 6.51 23.49 -17.26
N VAL A 98 5.22 23.78 -17.49
CA VAL A 98 4.78 24.97 -18.26
C VAL A 98 5.24 26.26 -17.58
N THR A 99 5.20 26.33 -16.25
CA THR A 99 5.70 27.51 -15.52
C THR A 99 7.20 27.72 -15.71
N ILE A 100 7.96 26.64 -15.63
CA ILE A 100 9.42 26.69 -15.78
C ILE A 100 9.82 27.09 -17.19
N THR A 101 9.19 26.51 -18.21
CA THR A 101 9.48 26.88 -19.60
C THR A 101 9.18 28.35 -19.86
N MET A 102 8.05 28.86 -19.41
CA MET A 102 7.75 30.30 -19.49
C MET A 102 8.76 31.18 -18.75
N LEU A 103 9.22 30.77 -17.58
CA LEU A 103 10.26 31.51 -16.84
C LEU A 103 11.58 31.49 -17.61
N CYS A 104 11.98 30.37 -18.20
CA CYS A 104 13.19 30.25 -19.02
C CYS A 104 13.11 31.10 -20.29
N GLU A 105 11.96 31.14 -20.98
CA GLU A 105 11.72 32.03 -22.12
C GLU A 105 11.87 33.48 -21.76
N ASN A 106 11.22 33.92 -20.66
CA ASN A 106 11.31 35.32 -20.20
C ASN A 106 12.74 35.69 -19.73
N MET A 107 13.45 34.76 -19.09
CA MET A 107 14.84 34.95 -18.71
C MET A 107 15.75 35.11 -19.95
N SER A 108 15.55 34.27 -20.95
CA SER A 108 16.27 34.30 -22.22
C SER A 108 16.04 35.64 -22.95
N TYR A 109 14.78 36.03 -23.09
CA TYR A 109 14.41 37.31 -23.69
C TYR A 109 15.08 38.52 -22.96
N SER A 110 15.03 38.52 -21.64
CA SER A 110 15.69 39.56 -20.83
C SER A 110 17.22 39.60 -21.02
N THR A 111 17.85 38.41 -21.16
CA THR A 111 19.30 38.29 -21.34
C THR A 111 19.73 38.80 -22.72
N ILE A 112 19.00 38.39 -23.77
CA ILE A 112 19.28 38.84 -25.14
C ILE A 112 19.11 40.35 -25.32
N ASN A 113 18.02 40.89 -24.76
CA ASN A 113 17.80 42.35 -24.78
C ASN A 113 18.94 43.13 -24.11
N ARG A 114 19.54 42.59 -23.07
CA ARG A 114 20.70 43.23 -22.42
C ARG A 114 21.95 43.23 -23.31
N PHE A 115 22.22 42.08 -23.96
CA PHE A 115 23.42 41.90 -24.75
C PHE A 115 23.39 42.67 -26.07
N LEU A 116 22.23 42.68 -26.75
CA LEU A 116 22.12 43.28 -28.07
C LEU A 116 21.92 44.79 -28.04
N ALA A 117 21.68 45.41 -26.84
CA ALA A 117 21.37 46.84 -26.66
C ALA A 117 20.30 47.34 -27.64
N THR A 118 19.53 46.43 -28.22
CA THR A 118 18.50 46.73 -29.20
C THR A 118 17.25 47.15 -28.47
N ASN A 119 17.00 48.46 -28.39
CA ASN A 119 15.64 48.95 -28.21
C ASN A 119 14.85 48.43 -29.41
N ILE A 120 14.08 47.35 -29.20
CA ILE A 120 13.12 46.88 -30.22
C ILE A 120 11.99 47.90 -30.19
N GLU A 121 12.18 49.02 -30.92
CA GLU A 121 11.16 50.10 -31.08
C GLU A 121 10.03 49.68 -32.02
N ASN A 122 10.23 48.62 -32.81
CA ASN A 122 9.22 48.07 -33.73
C ASN A 122 8.57 46.79 -33.17
N ASP A 123 7.26 46.68 -33.32
CA ASP A 123 6.46 45.54 -32.84
C ASP A 123 6.79 44.18 -33.51
N THR A 124 7.77 44.13 -34.43
CA THR A 124 8.23 42.93 -35.12
C THR A 124 9.62 42.52 -34.63
N ILE A 125 9.72 41.45 -33.88
CA ILE A 125 10.98 40.86 -33.48
C ILE A 125 11.64 40.18 -34.69
N PRO A 126 12.91 40.54 -35.06
CA PRO A 126 13.60 39.85 -36.13
C PRO A 126 13.66 38.34 -35.89
N VAL A 127 13.43 37.53 -36.92
CA VAL A 127 13.40 36.04 -36.84
C VAL A 127 14.68 35.50 -36.19
N ALA A 128 15.85 36.09 -36.47
CA ALA A 128 17.11 35.69 -35.85
C ALA A 128 17.15 35.90 -34.33
N VAL A 129 16.54 36.98 -33.82
CA VAL A 129 16.43 37.23 -32.37
C VAL A 129 15.45 36.27 -31.74
N PHE A 130 14.33 36.01 -32.40
CA PHE A 130 13.34 35.06 -31.96
C PHE A 130 13.94 33.61 -31.80
N ASN A 131 14.65 33.12 -32.81
CA ASN A 131 15.31 31.83 -32.74
C ASN A 131 16.40 31.74 -31.66
N SER A 132 17.15 32.85 -31.45
CA SER A 132 18.14 32.95 -30.37
C SER A 132 17.53 32.87 -28.98
N VAL A 133 16.33 33.50 -28.79
CA VAL A 133 15.57 33.42 -27.53
C VAL A 133 15.15 32.01 -27.21
N PHE A 134 14.60 31.29 -28.20
CA PHE A 134 14.18 29.88 -28.01
C PHE A 134 15.36 28.96 -27.70
N SER A 135 16.43 29.02 -28.47
CA SER A 135 17.62 28.18 -28.24
C SER A 135 18.25 28.41 -26.86
N LEU A 136 18.25 29.65 -26.38
CA LEU A 136 18.75 29.98 -25.04
C LEU A 136 17.77 29.54 -23.94
N SER A 137 16.47 29.63 -24.18
CA SER A 137 15.46 29.17 -23.22
C SER A 137 15.52 27.65 -23.00
N ASP A 138 15.69 26.88 -24.06
CA ASP A 138 15.86 25.41 -23.98
C ASP A 138 17.13 25.06 -23.18
N PHE A 139 18.22 25.80 -23.38
CA PHE A 139 19.42 25.62 -22.59
C PHE A 139 19.21 25.90 -21.08
N TYR A 140 18.48 26.95 -20.74
CA TYR A 140 18.11 27.22 -19.34
C TYR A 140 17.17 26.13 -18.80
N CYS A 141 16.21 25.66 -19.60
CA CYS A 141 15.33 24.56 -19.25
C CYS A 141 16.12 23.28 -18.98
N LEU A 142 17.08 22.94 -19.84
CA LEU A 142 17.96 21.80 -19.64
C LEU A 142 18.73 21.87 -18.32
N ILE A 143 19.33 23.03 -18.00
CA ILE A 143 20.01 23.24 -16.71
C ILE A 143 19.03 23.00 -15.54
N PHE A 144 17.81 23.52 -15.64
CA PHE A 144 16.80 23.32 -14.62
C PHE A 144 16.40 21.84 -14.48
N VAL A 145 16.16 21.17 -15.60
CA VAL A 145 15.82 19.72 -15.61
C VAL A 145 16.95 18.92 -14.98
N LEU A 146 18.21 19.25 -15.26
CA LEU A 146 19.37 18.59 -14.64
C LEU A 146 19.41 18.84 -13.12
N LEU A 147 19.11 20.04 -12.65
CA LEU A 147 19.00 20.33 -11.21
C LEU A 147 17.88 19.49 -10.57
N VAL A 148 16.70 19.41 -11.21
CA VAL A 148 15.61 18.59 -10.75
C VAL A 148 16.02 17.11 -10.70
N THR A 149 16.77 16.61 -11.69
CA THR A 149 17.27 15.22 -11.69
C THR A 149 18.18 14.93 -10.50
N ILE A 150 18.99 15.88 -10.09
CA ILE A 150 19.88 15.75 -8.93
C ILE A 150 19.05 15.67 -7.64
N ILE A 151 18.03 16.54 -7.52
CA ILE A 151 17.15 16.61 -6.35
C ILE A 151 16.32 15.33 -6.22
N PHE A 152 15.72 14.83 -7.32
CA PHE A 152 14.75 13.71 -7.32
C PHE A 152 15.38 12.33 -7.52
N ARG A 153 16.69 12.19 -7.57
CA ARG A 153 17.40 10.95 -7.93
C ARG A 153 17.01 9.70 -7.11
N LYS A 154 16.30 9.83 -5.98
CA LYS A 154 15.98 8.72 -5.07
C LYS A 154 14.56 8.69 -4.51
N ILE A 155 13.60 9.48 -5.02
CA ILE A 155 12.35 9.69 -4.29
C ILE A 155 11.12 9.30 -5.08
N HIS A 156 10.25 8.55 -4.40
CA HIS A 156 8.87 8.28 -4.81
C HIS A 156 7.98 9.43 -4.33
N ILE A 157 7.34 10.15 -5.25
CA ILE A 157 6.33 11.15 -4.88
C ILE A 157 5.06 10.41 -4.47
N SER A 158 4.87 10.22 -3.17
CA SER A 158 3.63 9.74 -2.55
C SER A 158 3.02 10.84 -1.68
N LEU A 159 2.78 12.01 -2.27
CA LEU A 159 2.23 13.15 -1.54
C LEU A 159 0.73 12.98 -1.31
N SER A 160 0.26 13.42 -0.14
CA SER A 160 -1.16 13.57 0.14
C SER A 160 -1.78 14.64 -0.78
N ILE A 161 -3.10 14.58 -0.99
CA ILE A 161 -3.83 15.57 -1.81
C ILE A 161 -3.67 16.99 -1.22
N ILE A 162 -3.58 17.09 0.11
CA ILE A 162 -3.44 18.38 0.83
C ILE A 162 -2.07 19.00 0.52
N ASP A 163 -1.00 18.20 0.60
CA ASP A 163 0.37 18.68 0.34
C ASP A 163 0.53 19.11 -1.12
N ILE A 164 -0.01 18.34 -2.06
CA ILE A 164 -0.01 18.71 -3.49
C ILE A 164 -0.75 20.03 -3.71
N SER A 165 -1.91 20.23 -3.07
CA SER A 165 -2.67 21.48 -3.24
C SER A 165 -1.91 22.70 -2.76
N ALA A 166 -1.20 22.61 -1.64
CA ALA A 166 -0.38 23.70 -1.12
C ALA A 166 0.83 24.02 -2.02
N ILE A 167 1.45 22.98 -2.58
CA ILE A 167 2.65 23.12 -3.41
C ILE A 167 2.33 23.64 -4.82
N VAL A 168 1.16 23.31 -5.39
CA VAL A 168 0.71 23.79 -6.72
C VAL A 168 0.48 25.30 -6.73
N VAL A 169 0.19 25.92 -5.59
CA VAL A 169 -0.07 27.36 -5.49
C VAL A 169 1.11 28.19 -6.01
N ILE A 170 2.35 27.79 -5.76
CA ILE A 170 3.55 28.53 -6.17
C ILE A 170 3.70 28.60 -7.70
N PRO A 171 3.68 27.48 -8.46
CA PRO A 171 3.68 27.54 -9.92
C PRO A 171 2.50 28.32 -10.50
N VAL A 172 1.30 28.15 -9.93
CA VAL A 172 0.09 28.87 -10.39
C VAL A 172 0.24 30.37 -10.23
N ILE A 173 0.68 30.84 -9.07
CA ILE A 173 0.93 32.27 -8.85
C ILE A 173 2.00 32.78 -9.80
N SER A 174 3.09 32.03 -10.02
CA SER A 174 4.13 32.40 -10.97
C SER A 174 3.58 32.54 -12.38
N LEU A 175 2.71 31.62 -12.84
CA LEU A 175 2.04 31.71 -14.14
C LEU A 175 1.13 32.93 -14.23
N ILE A 176 0.31 33.19 -13.21
CA ILE A 176 -0.58 34.37 -13.18
C ILE A 176 0.22 35.66 -13.33
N ILE A 177 1.33 35.79 -12.60
CA ILE A 177 2.21 36.93 -12.71
C ILE A 177 2.75 37.08 -14.13
N LEU A 178 3.22 36.00 -14.77
CA LEU A 178 3.80 36.01 -16.12
C LEU A 178 2.78 36.34 -17.23
N ILE A 179 1.50 36.02 -17.03
CA ILE A 179 0.44 36.27 -18.01
C ILE A 179 -0.10 37.70 -17.94
N THR A 180 0.15 38.46 -16.87
CA THR A 180 -0.38 39.82 -16.73
C THR A 180 0.24 40.78 -17.77
N PRO A 181 -0.56 41.60 -18.48
CA PRO A 181 -0.07 42.50 -19.51
C PRO A 181 0.95 43.54 -18.97
N ASP A 182 0.80 43.94 -17.72
CA ASP A 182 1.66 44.96 -17.08
C ASP A 182 3.11 44.47 -16.96
N ILE A 183 3.35 43.20 -16.96
CA ILE A 183 4.70 42.58 -16.94
C ILE A 183 5.48 42.92 -18.22
N PHE A 184 4.85 42.91 -19.39
CA PHE A 184 5.50 43.28 -20.65
C PHE A 184 5.80 44.78 -20.68
N ALA A 185 4.87 45.61 -20.19
CA ALA A 185 5.10 47.03 -20.03
C ALA A 185 6.23 47.32 -19.02
N PHE A 186 6.28 46.55 -17.93
CA PHE A 186 7.33 46.67 -16.92
C PHE A 186 8.73 46.30 -17.45
N ASN A 187 8.81 45.31 -18.35
CA ASN A 187 10.08 44.98 -19.02
C ASN A 187 10.60 46.10 -19.90
N LYS A 188 9.72 46.85 -20.61
CA LYS A 188 10.10 48.01 -21.41
C LYS A 188 10.57 49.17 -20.55
N THR A 189 9.90 49.42 -19.41
CA THR A 189 10.21 50.60 -18.53
C THR A 189 11.37 50.32 -17.59
N ASN A 190 11.52 49.07 -17.11
CA ASN A 190 12.50 48.75 -16.09
C ASN A 190 13.12 47.33 -16.25
N PRO A 191 13.94 47.10 -17.30
CA PRO A 191 14.42 45.77 -17.67
C PRO A 191 15.28 45.09 -16.59
N ARG A 192 15.96 45.87 -15.73
CA ARG A 192 16.74 45.31 -14.62
C ARG A 192 15.83 44.72 -13.53
N ALA A 193 14.79 45.47 -13.14
CA ALA A 193 13.84 45.02 -12.14
C ALA A 193 13.03 43.80 -12.63
N TYR A 194 12.68 43.80 -13.93
CA TYR A 194 12.05 42.66 -14.57
C TYR A 194 12.91 41.41 -14.49
N SER A 195 14.19 41.49 -14.89
CA SER A 195 15.11 40.35 -14.80
C SER A 195 15.26 39.84 -13.36
N ASN A 196 15.32 40.76 -12.37
CA ASN A 196 15.38 40.34 -10.98
C ASN A 196 14.10 39.61 -10.52
N LEU A 197 12.92 40.04 -10.98
CA LEU A 197 11.65 39.40 -10.70
C LEU A 197 11.61 37.99 -11.29
N ILE A 198 12.01 37.79 -12.54
CA ILE A 198 12.06 36.51 -13.19
C ILE A 198 13.02 35.54 -12.46
N ASN A 199 14.22 36.03 -12.09
CA ASN A 199 15.18 35.23 -11.31
C ASN A 199 14.63 34.86 -9.94
N LEU A 200 13.89 35.73 -9.27
CA LEU A 200 13.25 35.48 -7.99
C LEU A 200 12.17 34.37 -8.14
N LEU A 201 11.29 34.49 -9.15
CA LEU A 201 10.26 33.49 -9.42
C LEU A 201 10.87 32.12 -9.75
N LEU A 202 11.95 32.10 -10.54
CA LEU A 202 12.66 30.85 -10.85
C LEU A 202 13.24 30.23 -9.57
N THR A 203 13.88 31.04 -8.72
CA THR A 203 14.44 30.55 -7.45
C THR A 203 13.38 30.00 -6.53
N ILE A 204 12.22 30.67 -6.41
CA ILE A 204 11.11 30.20 -5.59
C ILE A 204 10.58 28.84 -6.12
N ASN A 205 10.47 28.67 -7.44
CA ASN A 205 10.05 27.40 -8.02
C ASN A 205 11.09 26.29 -7.81
N ILE A 206 12.39 26.58 -7.84
CA ILE A 206 13.45 25.61 -7.47
C ILE A 206 13.31 25.19 -6.00
N VAL A 207 13.15 26.16 -5.11
CA VAL A 207 12.96 25.88 -3.67
C VAL A 207 11.69 25.05 -3.44
N ASN A 208 10.64 25.31 -4.21
CA ASN A 208 9.41 24.50 -4.14
C ASN A 208 9.66 23.02 -4.45
N PHE A 209 10.47 22.71 -5.47
CA PHE A 209 10.86 21.32 -5.75
C PHE A 209 11.67 20.70 -4.62
N PHE A 210 12.55 21.49 -3.99
CA PHE A 210 13.30 21.00 -2.83
C PHE A 210 12.37 20.69 -1.64
N LEU A 211 11.39 21.56 -1.36
CA LEU A 211 10.40 21.34 -0.30
C LEU A 211 9.56 20.07 -0.54
N ILE A 212 9.14 19.83 -1.77
CA ILE A 212 8.42 18.60 -2.14
C ILE A 212 9.24 17.37 -1.78
N ASN A 213 10.52 17.41 -2.14
CA ASN A 213 11.46 16.34 -1.85
C ASN A 213 11.56 16.04 -0.35
N GLU A 214 11.71 17.06 0.47
CA GLU A 214 11.80 16.91 1.92
C GLU A 214 10.50 16.41 2.55
N ILE A 215 9.34 16.88 2.08
CA ILE A 215 8.02 16.43 2.57
C ILE A 215 7.81 14.94 2.22
N SER A 216 8.05 14.55 0.96
CA SER A 216 7.92 13.15 0.53
C SER A 216 8.83 12.20 1.32
N LYS A 217 10.07 12.63 1.59
CA LYS A 217 11.02 11.86 2.39
C LYS A 217 10.57 11.70 3.84
N LYS A 218 9.99 12.77 4.41
CA LYS A 218 9.44 12.74 5.76
C LYS A 218 8.27 11.77 5.88
N GLU A 219 7.34 11.76 4.93
CA GLU A 219 6.20 10.83 4.90
C GLU A 219 6.66 9.38 4.77
N GLU A 220 7.63 9.10 3.89
CA GLU A 220 8.20 7.76 3.75
C GLU A 220 8.84 7.28 5.05
N LEU A 221 9.64 8.14 5.71
CA LEU A 221 10.27 7.82 6.99
C LEU A 221 9.24 7.59 8.09
N GLN A 222 8.16 8.37 8.11
CA GLN A 222 7.08 8.19 9.07
C GLN A 222 6.37 6.85 8.88
N ALA A 223 6.05 6.47 7.63
CA ALA A 223 5.45 5.18 7.30
C ALA A 223 6.34 4.00 7.72
N GLN A 224 7.67 4.11 7.48
CA GLN A 224 8.64 3.10 7.93
C GLN A 224 8.70 2.99 9.45
N THR A 225 8.65 4.12 10.16
CA THR A 225 8.66 4.15 11.63
C THR A 225 7.41 3.50 12.21
N GLU A 226 6.23 3.77 11.65
CA GLU A 226 4.98 3.12 12.05
C GLU A 226 5.01 1.61 11.80
N GLN A 227 5.53 1.18 10.67
CA GLN A 227 5.69 -0.25 10.36
C GLN A 227 6.61 -0.93 11.36
N LEU A 228 7.75 -0.31 11.69
CA LEU A 228 8.70 -0.84 12.67
C LEU A 228 8.08 -0.91 14.07
N SER A 229 7.33 0.11 14.47
CA SER A 229 6.62 0.13 15.75
C SER A 229 5.64 -1.04 15.89
N ARG A 230 4.85 -1.33 14.84
CA ARG A 230 3.94 -2.49 14.82
C ARG A 230 4.70 -3.83 14.91
N GLN A 231 5.86 -3.93 14.27
CA GLN A 231 6.69 -5.14 14.37
C GLN A 231 7.23 -5.34 15.78
N ILE A 232 7.67 -4.26 16.45
CA ILE A 232 8.15 -4.31 17.84
C ILE A 232 7.00 -4.73 18.76
N GLU A 233 5.83 -4.16 18.64
CA GLU A 233 4.64 -4.53 19.43
C GLU A 233 4.29 -6.01 19.25
N PHE A 234 4.27 -6.50 18.02
CA PHE A 234 4.04 -7.92 17.74
C PHE A 234 5.09 -8.82 18.41
N GLN A 235 6.37 -8.44 18.34
CA GLN A 235 7.43 -9.21 19.00
C GLN A 235 7.28 -9.18 20.53
N GLN A 236 6.97 -8.03 21.13
CA GLN A 236 6.75 -7.91 22.57
C GLN A 236 5.62 -8.84 23.04
N ASN A 237 4.49 -8.85 22.34
CA ASN A 237 3.38 -9.75 22.64
C ASN A 237 3.79 -11.22 22.56
N LYS A 238 4.59 -11.58 21.56
CA LYS A 238 5.14 -12.94 21.44
C LYS A 238 6.07 -13.31 22.62
N TYR A 239 6.91 -12.37 23.09
CA TYR A 239 7.76 -12.58 24.27
C TYR A 239 6.93 -12.76 25.55
N VAL A 240 5.85 -12.00 25.73
CA VAL A 240 4.94 -12.17 26.87
C VAL A 240 4.33 -13.57 26.85
N GLN A 241 3.79 -14.02 25.73
CA GLN A 241 3.22 -15.37 25.58
C GLN A 241 4.26 -16.46 25.85
N LEU A 242 5.49 -16.29 25.36
CA LEU A 242 6.58 -17.23 25.62
C LEU A 242 6.93 -17.27 27.12
N GLY A 243 6.93 -16.12 27.79
CA GLY A 243 7.14 -16.01 29.23
C GLY A 243 6.08 -16.74 30.05
N GLU A 244 4.81 -16.62 29.68
CA GLU A 244 3.69 -17.33 30.31
C GLU A 244 3.81 -18.85 30.09
N ALA A 245 4.11 -19.29 28.86
CA ALA A 245 4.33 -20.69 28.54
C ALA A 245 5.49 -21.28 29.35
N TYR A 246 6.62 -20.54 29.47
CA TYR A 246 7.77 -20.94 30.29
C TYR A 246 7.42 -21.05 31.77
N LYS A 247 6.65 -20.11 32.31
CA LYS A 247 6.15 -20.16 33.69
C LYS A 247 5.27 -21.39 33.95
N SER A 248 4.36 -21.69 33.02
CA SER A 248 3.50 -22.89 33.06
C SER A 248 4.32 -24.18 33.03
N LEU A 249 5.30 -24.26 32.13
CA LEU A 249 6.23 -25.41 32.04
C LEU A 249 7.03 -25.60 33.34
N ARG A 250 7.52 -24.53 33.94
CA ARG A 250 8.26 -24.58 35.21
C ARG A 250 7.38 -25.10 36.34
N SER A 251 6.12 -24.65 36.41
CA SER A 251 5.14 -25.17 37.38
C SER A 251 4.90 -26.66 37.18
N PHE A 252 4.68 -27.08 35.94
CA PHE A 252 4.50 -28.49 35.58
C PHE A 252 5.71 -29.36 36.01
N MET A 253 6.93 -28.91 35.71
CA MET A 253 8.15 -29.61 36.10
C MET A 253 8.31 -29.72 37.63
N HIS A 254 7.94 -28.67 38.34
CA HIS A 254 8.00 -28.68 39.82
C HIS A 254 6.99 -29.67 40.41
N ASP A 255 5.77 -29.72 39.87
CA ASP A 255 4.77 -30.68 40.38
C ASP A 255 5.09 -32.12 39.98
N THR A 256 5.59 -32.33 38.79
CA THR A 256 6.07 -33.66 38.34
C THR A 256 7.21 -34.15 39.26
N ASN A 257 8.14 -33.29 39.65
CA ASN A 257 9.21 -33.66 40.58
C ASN A 257 8.69 -34.09 41.97
N LYS A 258 7.63 -33.46 42.51
CA LYS A 258 7.00 -33.89 43.74
C LYS A 258 6.44 -35.31 43.65
N HIS A 259 5.80 -35.65 42.53
CA HIS A 259 5.31 -37.00 42.32
C HIS A 259 6.44 -38.05 42.29
N PHE A 260 7.55 -37.75 41.61
CA PHE A 260 8.71 -38.64 41.59
C PHE A 260 9.37 -38.80 42.95
N ILE A 261 9.50 -37.70 43.73
CA ILE A 261 10.04 -37.77 45.12
C ILE A 261 9.16 -38.65 45.99
N TYR A 262 7.84 -38.56 45.90
CA TYR A 262 6.94 -39.41 46.65
C TYR A 262 7.11 -40.89 46.27
N ILE A 263 7.16 -41.22 45.00
CA ILE A 263 7.38 -42.59 44.49
C ILE A 263 8.74 -43.12 45.01
N GLN A 264 9.81 -42.31 44.95
CA GLN A 264 11.11 -42.69 45.47
C GLN A 264 11.09 -42.99 46.98
N ASN A 265 10.37 -42.20 47.77
CA ASN A 265 10.21 -42.39 49.21
C ASN A 265 9.42 -43.69 49.54
N CYS A 266 8.36 -43.99 48.77
CA CYS A 266 7.64 -45.26 48.94
C CYS A 266 8.53 -46.46 48.65
N ILE A 267 9.36 -46.40 47.61
CA ILE A 267 10.31 -47.48 47.27
C ILE A 267 11.39 -47.64 48.36
N LYS A 268 11.99 -46.51 48.84
CA LYS A 268 12.99 -46.51 49.91
C LYS A 268 12.47 -47.12 51.22
N ASN A 269 11.21 -46.85 51.54
CA ASN A 269 10.54 -47.35 52.75
C ASN A 269 9.91 -48.76 52.56
N LYS A 270 10.18 -49.41 51.44
CA LYS A 270 9.64 -50.75 51.06
C LYS A 270 8.10 -50.80 51.05
N ASN A 271 7.43 -49.66 50.88
CA ASN A 271 5.97 -49.60 50.78
C ASN A 271 5.54 -49.66 49.31
N TYR A 272 5.71 -50.85 48.72
CA TYR A 272 5.47 -51.06 47.30
C TYR A 272 3.98 -51.05 46.96
N ASP A 273 3.11 -51.43 47.87
CA ASP A 273 1.66 -51.49 47.69
C ASP A 273 1.02 -50.10 47.44
N ALA A 274 1.65 -49.02 47.93
CA ALA A 274 1.20 -47.65 47.72
C ALA A 274 1.63 -47.09 46.36
N VAL A 275 2.63 -47.63 45.68
CA VAL A 275 3.20 -47.07 44.45
C VAL A 275 2.22 -47.18 43.30
N ILE A 276 1.61 -48.33 43.06
CA ILE A 276 0.72 -48.59 41.92
C ILE A 276 -0.56 -47.77 42.02
N PRO A 277 -1.30 -47.73 43.17
CA PRO A 277 -2.47 -46.84 43.28
C PRO A 277 -2.13 -45.37 43.07
N TYR A 278 -1.05 -44.87 43.70
CA TYR A 278 -0.63 -43.45 43.54
C TYR A 278 -0.27 -43.10 42.09
N THR A 279 0.42 -43.98 41.39
CA THR A 279 0.77 -43.75 39.97
C THR A 279 -0.48 -43.74 39.11
N ASN A 280 -1.46 -44.63 39.36
CA ASN A 280 -2.73 -44.66 38.63
C ASN A 280 -3.55 -43.38 38.91
N ASP A 281 -3.62 -42.94 40.19
CA ASP A 281 -4.33 -41.70 40.54
C ASP A 281 -3.68 -40.48 39.89
N THR A 282 -2.33 -40.42 39.91
CA THR A 282 -1.60 -39.35 39.24
C THR A 282 -1.80 -39.32 37.72
N LEU A 283 -1.81 -40.52 37.07
CA LEU A 283 -2.12 -40.65 35.64
C LEU A 283 -3.55 -40.24 35.32
N ASN A 284 -4.51 -40.58 36.18
CA ASN A 284 -5.91 -40.21 35.99
C ASN A 284 -6.10 -38.68 36.18
N ASP A 285 -5.43 -38.07 37.17
CA ASP A 285 -5.45 -36.64 37.38
C ASP A 285 -4.83 -35.87 36.19
N LEU A 286 -3.68 -36.33 35.67
CA LEU A 286 -3.07 -35.78 34.47
C LEU A 286 -3.97 -35.94 33.25
N LYS A 287 -4.61 -37.12 33.06
CA LYS A 287 -5.56 -37.33 31.96
C LYS A 287 -6.78 -36.42 32.09
N SER A 288 -7.32 -36.24 33.30
CA SER A 288 -8.49 -35.35 33.54
C SER A 288 -8.17 -33.88 33.31
N ARG A 289 -6.96 -33.42 33.63
CA ARG A 289 -6.53 -32.04 33.46
C ARG A 289 -6.14 -31.71 32.02
N TYR A 290 -5.54 -32.68 31.29
CA TYR A 290 -4.97 -32.44 29.96
C TYR A 290 -5.69 -33.15 28.81
N CYS A 291 -6.56 -34.14 29.10
CA CYS A 291 -7.26 -34.93 28.09
C CYS A 291 -8.69 -35.23 28.53
N SER A 292 -9.57 -34.23 28.47
CA SER A 292 -11.01 -34.50 28.70
C SER A 292 -11.63 -35.36 27.58
N ILE A 293 -10.92 -35.50 26.47
CA ILE A 293 -11.33 -36.25 25.27
C ILE A 293 -10.16 -37.07 24.79
N ASN A 294 -10.39 -38.30 24.43
CA ASN A 294 -9.37 -39.24 23.92
C ASN A 294 -9.83 -39.82 22.58
N THR A 295 -9.56 -39.11 21.50
CA THR A 295 -9.87 -39.53 20.13
C THR A 295 -8.74 -40.31 19.48
N GLY A 296 -7.57 -40.33 20.10
CA GLY A 296 -6.33 -40.84 19.53
C GLY A 296 -5.59 -39.89 18.61
N ASN A 297 -6.11 -38.66 18.41
CA ASN A 297 -5.45 -37.58 17.71
C ASN A 297 -5.20 -36.42 18.69
N LEU A 298 -3.93 -36.10 18.93
CA LEU A 298 -3.51 -35.12 19.92
C LEU A 298 -4.01 -33.71 19.61
N VAL A 299 -4.10 -33.32 18.33
CA VAL A 299 -4.57 -32.01 17.90
C VAL A 299 -6.05 -31.84 18.22
N ILE A 300 -6.90 -32.83 17.85
CA ILE A 300 -8.33 -32.82 18.16
C ILE A 300 -8.54 -32.76 19.66
N ASP A 301 -7.87 -33.64 20.41
CA ASP A 301 -8.02 -33.74 21.87
C ASP A 301 -7.67 -32.41 22.56
N SER A 302 -6.59 -31.74 22.14
CA SER A 302 -6.19 -30.46 22.71
C SER A 302 -7.11 -29.32 22.34
N PHE A 303 -7.51 -29.21 21.06
CA PHE A 303 -8.39 -28.13 20.62
C PHE A 303 -9.80 -28.23 21.20
N VAL A 304 -10.39 -29.42 21.25
CA VAL A 304 -11.73 -29.59 21.83
C VAL A 304 -11.72 -29.47 23.34
N SER A 305 -10.66 -29.91 24.03
CA SER A 305 -10.49 -29.69 25.47
C SER A 305 -10.37 -28.20 25.81
N ASN A 306 -9.58 -27.44 25.04
CA ASN A 306 -9.46 -26.00 25.19
C ASN A 306 -10.80 -25.29 24.89
N LEU A 307 -11.51 -25.68 23.84
CA LEU A 307 -12.84 -25.13 23.54
C LEU A 307 -13.81 -25.33 24.71
N LYS A 308 -13.78 -26.50 25.34
CA LYS A 308 -14.62 -26.78 26.52
C LYS A 308 -14.27 -25.88 27.69
N GLU A 309 -13.00 -25.71 28.01
CA GLU A 309 -12.56 -24.82 29.08
C GLU A 309 -12.97 -23.36 28.83
N VAL A 310 -12.83 -22.90 27.60
CA VAL A 310 -13.25 -21.54 27.20
C VAL A 310 -14.75 -21.40 27.24
N ALA A 311 -15.53 -22.39 26.74
CA ALA A 311 -16.98 -22.39 26.78
C ALA A 311 -17.51 -22.34 28.23
N ASP A 312 -16.94 -23.15 29.13
CA ASP A 312 -17.28 -23.14 30.58
C ASP A 312 -17.01 -21.74 31.20
N LYS A 313 -15.88 -21.12 30.86
CA LYS A 313 -15.51 -19.78 31.36
C LYS A 313 -16.48 -18.68 30.91
N TYR A 314 -16.98 -18.75 29.68
CA TYR A 314 -17.91 -17.77 29.11
C TYR A 314 -19.38 -18.16 29.23
N HIS A 315 -19.70 -19.23 29.94
CA HIS A 315 -21.07 -19.76 30.12
C HIS A 315 -21.75 -20.11 28.78
N ILE A 316 -20.98 -20.61 27.83
CA ILE A 316 -21.47 -21.08 26.53
C ILE A 316 -21.80 -22.57 26.64
N THR A 317 -22.98 -22.98 26.21
CA THR A 317 -23.33 -24.41 26.15
C THR A 317 -22.61 -25.07 24.99
N LEU A 318 -21.75 -26.07 25.29
CA LEU A 318 -20.99 -26.80 24.28
C LEU A 318 -21.57 -28.22 24.09
N ASP A 319 -22.02 -28.50 22.87
CA ASP A 319 -22.40 -29.85 22.44
C ASP A 319 -21.34 -30.44 21.52
N THR A 320 -20.77 -31.59 21.91
CA THR A 320 -19.69 -32.22 21.13
C THR A 320 -20.05 -33.68 20.75
N SER A 321 -19.91 -34.00 19.47
CA SER A 321 -20.09 -35.38 18.95
C SER A 321 -18.90 -35.75 18.08
N ILE A 322 -18.03 -36.62 18.62
CA ILE A 322 -16.85 -37.08 17.92
C ILE A 322 -16.99 -38.57 17.62
N LYS A 323 -17.05 -38.91 16.33
CA LYS A 323 -17.25 -40.31 15.82
C LYS A 323 -16.23 -40.56 14.71
N LEU A 324 -15.02 -40.92 15.09
CA LEU A 324 -13.93 -41.26 14.17
C LEU A 324 -13.86 -42.77 13.99
N SER A 325 -13.99 -43.25 12.76
CA SER A 325 -13.87 -44.68 12.44
C SER A 325 -12.43 -45.13 12.16
N THR A 326 -11.52 -44.16 11.95
CA THR A 326 -10.10 -44.40 11.72
C THR A 326 -9.29 -43.40 12.54
N THR A 327 -8.09 -43.79 12.99
CA THR A 327 -7.12 -42.93 13.64
C THR A 327 -6.38 -42.03 12.64
N GLN A 328 -6.48 -42.32 11.35
CA GLN A 328 -5.85 -41.56 10.28
C GLN A 328 -6.79 -40.43 9.79
N ILE A 329 -6.45 -39.20 10.08
CA ILE A 329 -7.12 -37.99 9.58
C ILE A 329 -6.43 -37.57 8.29
N PRO A 330 -7.18 -37.15 7.24
CA PRO A 330 -6.59 -36.82 5.94
C PRO A 330 -5.75 -35.58 5.93
N LEU A 331 -5.81 -34.71 6.97
CA LEU A 331 -5.04 -33.51 7.12
C LEU A 331 -3.76 -33.75 7.91
N THR A 332 -2.71 -32.95 7.63
CA THR A 332 -1.56 -32.85 8.53
C THR A 332 -1.97 -32.18 9.84
N ASP A 333 -1.23 -32.43 10.92
CA ASP A 333 -1.47 -31.79 12.23
C ASP A 333 -1.43 -30.25 12.12
N TYR A 334 -0.59 -29.71 11.24
CA TYR A 334 -0.49 -28.28 10.98
C TYR A 334 -1.77 -27.71 10.31
N ASP A 335 -2.27 -28.34 9.23
CA ASP A 335 -3.47 -27.88 8.56
C ASP A 335 -4.72 -28.10 9.43
N LEU A 336 -4.77 -29.18 10.19
CA LEU A 336 -5.84 -29.45 11.17
C LEU A 336 -5.86 -28.37 12.27
N THR A 337 -4.70 -27.94 12.77
CA THR A 337 -4.57 -26.83 13.73
C THR A 337 -5.12 -25.54 13.16
N ILE A 338 -4.83 -25.22 11.88
CA ILE A 338 -5.38 -24.04 11.21
C ILE A 338 -6.90 -24.12 11.10
N VAL A 339 -7.42 -25.26 10.70
CA VAL A 339 -8.88 -25.45 10.49
C VAL A 339 -9.63 -25.35 11.82
N LEU A 340 -9.24 -26.15 12.82
CA LEU A 340 -9.92 -26.16 14.13
C LEU A 340 -9.78 -24.84 14.87
N GLY A 341 -8.57 -24.26 14.87
CA GLY A 341 -8.31 -22.96 15.52
C GLY A 341 -9.20 -21.86 14.97
N ASN A 342 -9.21 -21.65 13.65
CA ASN A 342 -10.02 -20.60 13.06
C ASN A 342 -11.54 -20.85 13.21
N LEU A 343 -12.02 -22.08 13.13
CA LEU A 343 -13.45 -22.39 13.33
C LEU A 343 -13.89 -22.15 14.77
N PHE A 344 -13.08 -22.59 15.76
CA PHE A 344 -13.42 -22.45 17.18
C PHE A 344 -13.30 -21.00 17.64
N ASP A 345 -12.26 -20.26 17.23
CA ASP A 345 -12.13 -18.83 17.55
C ASP A 345 -13.30 -18.03 16.98
N ASN A 346 -13.73 -18.31 15.76
CA ASN A 346 -14.89 -17.68 15.15
C ASN A 346 -16.16 -17.98 15.94
N ALA A 347 -16.37 -19.25 16.35
CA ALA A 347 -17.54 -19.64 17.11
C ALA A 347 -17.61 -18.99 18.47
N ILE A 348 -16.49 -18.94 19.23
CA ILE A 348 -16.38 -18.28 20.52
C ILE A 348 -16.66 -16.78 20.37
N THR A 349 -16.04 -16.12 19.38
CA THR A 349 -16.20 -14.68 19.14
C THR A 349 -17.66 -14.32 18.83
N ALA A 350 -18.33 -15.11 18.02
CA ALA A 350 -19.73 -14.90 17.65
C ALA A 350 -20.70 -15.09 18.83
N CYS A 351 -20.34 -15.94 19.80
CA CYS A 351 -21.14 -16.24 20.99
C CYS A 351 -21.01 -15.17 22.09
N ASN A 352 -19.97 -14.34 22.10
CA ASN A 352 -19.71 -13.38 23.19
C ASN A 352 -20.85 -12.38 23.44
N ASP A 353 -21.68 -12.11 22.45
CA ASP A 353 -22.78 -11.12 22.52
C ASP A 353 -24.17 -11.79 22.50
N VAL A 354 -24.26 -13.08 22.79
CA VAL A 354 -25.51 -13.84 22.72
C VAL A 354 -25.84 -14.44 24.09
N GLU A 355 -27.00 -14.17 24.62
CA GLU A 355 -27.51 -14.83 25.84
C GLU A 355 -27.87 -16.30 25.54
N ASN A 356 -27.48 -17.22 26.45
CA ASN A 356 -27.63 -18.67 26.27
C ASN A 356 -27.01 -19.18 24.95
N ALA A 357 -25.81 -18.71 24.65
CA ALA A 357 -25.10 -19.12 23.46
C ALA A 357 -24.81 -20.64 23.45
N VAL A 358 -24.90 -21.24 22.27
CA VAL A 358 -24.64 -22.67 22.06
C VAL A 358 -23.59 -22.82 20.95
N ILE A 359 -22.63 -23.69 21.19
CA ILE A 359 -21.68 -24.15 20.15
C ILE A 359 -21.85 -25.66 20.00
N THR A 360 -22.07 -26.12 18.76
CA THR A 360 -22.16 -27.56 18.40
C THR A 360 -20.95 -27.90 17.55
N VAL A 361 -20.19 -28.91 17.97
CA VAL A 361 -19.05 -29.46 17.23
C VAL A 361 -19.27 -30.92 16.90
N LYS A 362 -19.24 -31.28 15.62
CA LYS A 362 -19.30 -32.69 15.17
C LYS A 362 -18.10 -33.00 14.32
N LEU A 363 -17.29 -33.95 14.76
CA LEU A 363 -16.15 -34.47 14.01
C LEU A 363 -16.47 -35.94 13.69
N GLN A 364 -16.70 -36.25 12.43
CA GLN A 364 -17.20 -37.57 12.02
C GLN A 364 -16.48 -38.10 10.79
N THR A 365 -16.23 -39.38 10.81
CA THR A 365 -15.87 -40.12 9.60
C THR A 365 -17.14 -40.82 9.07
N ILE A 366 -17.63 -40.38 7.91
CA ILE A 366 -18.82 -40.92 7.26
C ILE A 366 -18.42 -41.52 5.91
N ARG A 367 -18.62 -42.82 5.75
CA ARG A 367 -18.19 -43.56 4.54
C ARG A 367 -16.70 -43.34 4.27
N ASN A 368 -16.37 -42.58 3.23
CA ASN A 368 -14.99 -42.26 2.82
C ASN A 368 -14.65 -40.76 2.94
N THR A 369 -15.26 -40.07 3.88
CA THR A 369 -15.02 -38.65 4.10
C THR A 369 -14.85 -38.34 5.59
N PHE A 370 -13.94 -37.44 5.91
CA PHE A 370 -13.82 -36.80 7.21
C PHE A 370 -14.58 -35.47 7.18
N THR A 371 -15.51 -35.30 8.10
CA THR A 371 -16.39 -34.15 8.18
C THR A 371 -16.15 -33.41 9.49
N ILE A 372 -15.90 -32.11 9.38
CA ILE A 372 -15.81 -31.14 10.49
C ILE A 372 -17.03 -30.22 10.37
N TYR A 373 -17.92 -30.31 11.37
CA TYR A 373 -19.07 -29.42 11.49
C TYR A 373 -18.95 -28.58 12.75
N VAL A 374 -19.03 -27.28 12.60
CA VAL A 374 -19.07 -26.31 13.72
C VAL A 374 -20.24 -25.37 13.49
N GLU A 375 -21.14 -25.31 14.46
CA GLU A 375 -22.29 -24.42 14.46
C GLU A 375 -22.27 -23.61 15.75
N ASN A 376 -22.59 -22.33 15.65
CA ASN A 376 -22.64 -21.43 16.80
C ASN A 376 -23.81 -20.46 16.71
N SER A 377 -24.31 -20.06 17.88
CA SER A 377 -25.23 -18.95 18.00
C SER A 377 -24.55 -17.62 17.61
N TYR A 378 -25.29 -16.73 16.93
CA TYR A 378 -24.84 -15.37 16.65
C TYR A 378 -26.00 -14.36 16.69
N ASN A 379 -25.68 -13.09 16.90
CA ASN A 379 -26.67 -12.02 16.95
C ASN A 379 -26.91 -11.43 15.56
N ALA A 380 -28.02 -11.83 14.90
CA ALA A 380 -28.38 -11.35 13.57
C ALA A 380 -28.75 -9.87 13.50
N SER A 381 -29.07 -9.22 14.61
CA SER A 381 -29.43 -7.79 14.64
C SER A 381 -28.23 -6.84 14.56
N LYS A 382 -27.02 -7.32 14.80
CA LYS A 382 -25.76 -6.58 14.57
C LYS A 382 -25.24 -6.73 13.14
N LYS A 383 -26.14 -6.71 12.13
CA LYS A 383 -25.72 -6.52 10.74
C LYS A 383 -25.03 -5.16 10.65
N HIS A 384 -23.72 -5.15 10.60
CA HIS A 384 -22.95 -3.93 10.34
C HIS A 384 -23.46 -3.28 9.06
N SER A 385 -23.75 -1.99 9.16
CA SER A 385 -24.26 -1.11 8.10
C SER A 385 -23.17 -0.78 7.08
N SER A 386 -22.69 -1.78 6.37
CA SER A 386 -21.97 -1.61 5.10
C SER A 386 -21.69 -2.97 4.49
N ASP A 387 -22.26 -3.19 3.32
CA ASP A 387 -22.05 -4.42 2.51
C ASP A 387 -20.59 -4.64 2.06
N ASN A 388 -19.65 -3.75 2.43
CA ASN A 388 -18.24 -3.81 2.04
C ASN A 388 -17.25 -4.07 3.19
N ASP A 389 -17.67 -4.03 4.48
CA ASP A 389 -16.76 -4.23 5.62
C ASP A 389 -16.74 -5.66 6.18
N PHE A 390 -17.64 -6.53 5.73
CA PHE A 390 -17.66 -7.95 6.13
C PHE A 390 -16.44 -8.72 5.62
N ASP A 391 -15.82 -8.28 4.54
CA ASP A 391 -14.63 -8.92 3.95
C ASP A 391 -13.33 -8.64 4.71
N PHE A 392 -13.26 -7.58 5.54
CA PHE A 392 -11.96 -7.13 6.10
C PHE A 392 -11.66 -7.68 7.51
N ILE A 393 -12.67 -8.01 8.33
CA ILE A 393 -12.43 -8.47 9.73
C ILE A 393 -12.60 -9.99 9.87
N HIS A 394 -13.45 -10.64 9.07
CA HIS A 394 -13.69 -12.09 9.10
C HIS A 394 -13.08 -12.85 7.90
N GLY A 395 -12.53 -12.15 6.89
CA GLY A 395 -12.08 -12.74 5.63
C GLY A 395 -10.88 -13.69 5.72
N TYR A 396 -9.96 -13.48 6.64
CA TYR A 396 -8.73 -14.28 6.68
C TYR A 396 -8.91 -15.65 7.35
N GLY A 397 -9.68 -15.75 8.42
CA GLY A 397 -9.88 -17.01 9.15
C GLY A 397 -10.57 -18.08 8.30
N LEU A 398 -11.74 -17.77 7.74
CA LEU A 398 -12.47 -18.68 6.86
C LEU A 398 -11.76 -18.94 5.53
N LYS A 399 -11.06 -17.94 5.00
CA LYS A 399 -10.21 -18.11 3.82
C LYS A 399 -9.06 -19.10 4.07
N ASN A 400 -8.44 -19.02 5.26
CA ASN A 400 -7.40 -19.97 5.66
C ASN A 400 -7.96 -21.39 5.83
N VAL A 401 -9.15 -21.54 6.43
CA VAL A 401 -9.87 -22.81 6.54
C VAL A 401 -10.11 -23.40 5.14
N LYS A 402 -10.69 -22.62 4.24
CA LYS A 402 -10.97 -23.05 2.87
C LYS A 402 -9.71 -23.47 2.13
N ASN A 403 -8.65 -22.65 2.19
CA ASN A 403 -7.37 -22.98 1.56
C ASN A 403 -6.74 -24.26 2.12
N SER A 404 -6.81 -24.49 3.45
CA SER A 404 -6.28 -25.71 4.07
C SER A 404 -7.07 -26.95 3.70
N VAL A 405 -8.39 -26.85 3.59
CA VAL A 405 -9.27 -27.96 3.21
C VAL A 405 -9.12 -28.30 1.71
N GLU A 406 -9.02 -27.28 0.85
CA GLU A 406 -8.85 -27.46 -0.60
C GLU A 406 -7.55 -28.19 -0.99
N LYS A 407 -6.47 -28.06 -0.20
CA LYS A 407 -5.23 -28.85 -0.39
C LYS A 407 -5.46 -30.35 -0.41
N TYR A 408 -6.50 -30.83 0.26
CA TYR A 408 -6.86 -32.26 0.39
C TYR A 408 -8.07 -32.63 -0.46
N ASN A 409 -8.36 -31.85 -1.51
CA ASN A 409 -9.54 -32.03 -2.38
C ASN A 409 -10.88 -31.98 -1.61
N GLY A 410 -10.89 -31.33 -0.46
CA GLY A 410 -12.07 -31.05 0.34
C GLY A 410 -12.73 -29.73 -0.03
N PHE A 411 -13.88 -29.46 0.55
CA PHE A 411 -14.61 -28.21 0.39
C PHE A 411 -15.32 -27.83 1.69
N CYS A 412 -15.62 -26.54 1.85
CA CYS A 412 -16.34 -26.01 2.99
C CYS A 412 -17.66 -25.37 2.53
N ILE A 413 -18.74 -25.69 3.25
CA ILE A 413 -20.08 -25.10 3.10
C ILE A 413 -20.31 -24.18 4.30
N ILE A 414 -20.78 -22.97 4.04
CA ILE A 414 -21.15 -21.99 5.07
C ILE A 414 -22.65 -21.78 4.96
N ASP A 415 -23.38 -22.03 6.04
CA ASP A 415 -24.85 -21.95 6.10
C ASP A 415 -25.30 -21.06 7.28
N PRO A 416 -25.50 -19.75 7.05
CA PRO A 416 -26.07 -18.86 8.05
C PRO A 416 -27.59 -19.00 8.08
N GLN A 417 -28.13 -19.52 9.16
CA GLN A 417 -29.57 -19.63 9.41
C GLN A 417 -29.95 -18.80 10.63
N ASN A 418 -31.14 -18.20 10.65
CA ASN A 418 -31.78 -17.44 11.74
C ASN A 418 -31.11 -17.58 13.13
N CYS A 419 -30.10 -16.77 13.41
CA CYS A 419 -29.32 -16.75 14.67
C CYS A 419 -28.35 -17.95 14.87
N LEU A 420 -28.18 -18.86 13.91
CA LEU A 420 -27.19 -19.92 13.93
C LEU A 420 -26.28 -19.80 12.69
N TYR A 421 -24.98 -19.96 12.91
CA TYR A 421 -23.98 -19.94 11.86
C TYR A 421 -23.26 -21.27 11.81
N ALA A 422 -23.42 -22.01 10.72
CA ALA A 422 -22.83 -23.32 10.56
C ALA A 422 -21.77 -23.35 9.49
N VAL A 423 -20.63 -23.97 9.77
CA VAL A 423 -19.56 -24.27 8.81
C VAL A 423 -19.35 -25.78 8.77
N THR A 424 -19.44 -26.35 7.58
CA THR A 424 -19.21 -27.77 7.33
C THR A 424 -18.04 -27.91 6.38
N CYS A 425 -16.94 -28.51 6.80
CA CYS A 425 -15.83 -28.89 5.95
C CYS A 425 -15.86 -30.41 5.71
N ILE A 426 -15.82 -30.82 4.44
CA ILE A 426 -15.88 -32.22 3.99
C ILE A 426 -14.59 -32.56 3.25
N ILE A 427 -13.85 -33.55 3.73
CA ILE A 427 -12.52 -33.90 3.22
C ILE A 427 -12.51 -35.40 2.88
N PRO A 428 -12.19 -35.78 1.63
CA PRO A 428 -12.09 -37.17 1.24
C PRO A 428 -10.98 -37.88 2.01
N LEU A 429 -11.27 -39.10 2.48
CA LEU A 429 -10.24 -40.03 2.95
C LEU A 429 -9.57 -40.63 1.71
N ASN A 430 -8.33 -40.24 1.42
CA ASN A 430 -7.58 -40.90 0.35
C ASN A 430 -7.46 -42.38 0.70
N GLN A 431 -8.06 -43.24 -0.09
CA GLN A 431 -7.69 -44.65 -0.06
C GLN A 431 -6.22 -44.70 -0.49
N ILE A 432 -5.35 -45.10 0.43
CA ILE A 432 -4.02 -45.57 0.06
C ILE A 432 -4.23 -46.81 -0.78
N ILE A 433 -4.07 -46.69 -2.11
CA ILE A 433 -4.02 -47.77 -3.05
C ILE A 433 -2.69 -48.51 -2.85
#